data_661167eacdfe7ddea8c8f7fb650692ef
#
_entry.id   661167eacdfe7ddea8c8f7fb650692ef
#
_cell.length_a   1.000
_cell.length_b   1.000
_cell.length_c   1.000
_cell.angle_alpha   90.00
_cell.angle_beta   90.00
_cell.angle_gamma   90.00
#
_symmetry.space_group_name_H-M   'P 1'
#
loop_
_entity.id
_entity.type
_entity.pdbx_description
1 polymer ?
#
loop_
_entity_poly.entity_id
_entity_poly.type
_entity_poly.pdbx_seq_one_letter_code
_entity_poly.pdbx_strand_id
1 'polypeptide(L)'
;MKRLTVPYLSQVGYDAPENELFTAISGVTGDRLNEVPWADYPYKPEVHFKLAYTKDSLLLRYSVREKEARAVHRNTNDPVYKDSCVEFFLSFDKRQYYNLEFNCAGVGLIGFGDSEKKRRRHLSRERVEQVKAVCRADEAPSPNGETGWELLLNIPFSVFEAHRITSFNGLTCTGNFYKCGDELATPHFISWSPIDHPQPNFHLPEFFGELLFQ
;
A
#
# COMPACT_ATOMS: atom_id res chain seq x y z
N MET A 1 10.95 -15.73 -4.79
CA MET A 1 9.68 -15.14 -4.29
C MET A 1 9.93 -14.61 -2.89
N LYS A 2 9.62 -13.36 -2.62
CA LYS A 2 9.71 -12.78 -1.26
C LYS A 2 8.63 -13.36 -0.34
N ARG A 3 8.88 -13.29 0.96
CA ARG A 3 7.96 -13.78 2.00
C ARG A 3 7.96 -12.79 3.16
N LEU A 4 6.79 -12.45 3.66
CA LEU A 4 6.58 -11.59 4.81
C LEU A 4 5.69 -12.30 5.83
N THR A 5 6.14 -12.39 7.08
CA THR A 5 5.29 -12.79 8.20
C THR A 5 4.56 -11.57 8.74
N VAL A 6 3.25 -11.64 8.81
CA VAL A 6 2.36 -10.56 9.24
C VAL A 6 1.84 -10.88 10.64
N PRO A 7 2.27 -10.13 11.67
CA PRO A 7 1.91 -10.42 13.06
C PRO A 7 0.51 -9.93 13.42
N TYR A 8 -0.07 -10.60 14.42
CA TYR A 8 -1.31 -10.18 15.08
C TYR A 8 -1.05 -9.12 16.16
N LEU A 9 -1.84 -8.06 16.16
CA LEU A 9 -1.83 -7.02 17.19
C LEU A 9 -3.11 -7.10 18.00
N SER A 10 -3.05 -7.76 19.16
CA SER A 10 -4.22 -7.99 20.04
C SER A 10 -4.70 -6.75 20.78
N GLN A 11 -3.82 -5.76 20.95
CA GLN A 11 -4.06 -4.58 21.78
C GLN A 11 -4.84 -3.46 21.09
N VAL A 12 -5.03 -3.54 19.78
CA VAL A 12 -5.73 -2.53 18.96
C VAL A 12 -6.73 -3.18 18.01
N GLY A 13 -7.62 -2.38 17.47
CA GLY A 13 -8.59 -2.77 16.45
C GLY A 13 -8.97 -1.58 15.58
N TYR A 14 -9.97 -1.75 14.73
CA TYR A 14 -10.36 -0.72 13.76
C TYR A 14 -10.75 0.61 14.40
N ASP A 15 -11.37 0.59 15.58
CA ASP A 15 -11.83 1.80 16.27
C ASP A 15 -10.82 2.38 17.29
N ALA A 16 -9.60 1.81 17.34
CA ALA A 16 -8.57 2.34 18.24
C ALA A 16 -8.15 3.77 17.81
N PRO A 17 -7.78 4.62 18.79
CA PRO A 17 -7.26 5.95 18.51
C PRO A 17 -5.99 5.93 17.66
N GLU A 18 -5.77 6.97 16.84
CA GLU A 18 -4.62 7.06 15.93
C GLU A 18 -3.27 6.87 16.62
N ASN A 19 -3.06 7.50 17.78
CA ASN A 19 -1.82 7.40 18.54
C ASN A 19 -1.54 5.97 19.02
N GLU A 20 -2.58 5.21 19.37
CA GLU A 20 -2.45 3.81 19.76
C GLU A 20 -2.11 2.94 18.55
N LEU A 21 -2.73 3.18 17.38
CA LEU A 21 -2.42 2.50 16.14
C LEU A 21 -0.96 2.75 15.69
N PHE A 22 -0.49 4.00 15.75
CA PHE A 22 0.92 4.33 15.45
C PHE A 22 1.89 3.66 16.42
N THR A 23 1.56 3.62 17.72
CA THR A 23 2.37 2.97 18.74
C THR A 23 2.44 1.46 18.48
N ALA A 24 1.29 0.82 18.25
CA ALA A 24 1.21 -0.61 18.03
C ALA A 24 2.01 -1.06 16.78
N ILE A 25 1.82 -0.37 15.66
CA ILE A 25 2.52 -0.72 14.40
C ILE A 25 4.02 -0.38 14.46
N SER A 26 4.45 0.55 15.32
CA SER A 26 5.87 0.92 15.44
C SER A 26 6.73 -0.22 15.96
N GLY A 27 6.19 -1.11 16.79
CA GLY A 27 6.86 -2.31 17.30
C GLY A 27 6.98 -3.46 16.28
N VAL A 28 6.28 -3.37 15.15
CA VAL A 28 6.31 -4.41 14.11
C VAL A 28 7.59 -4.31 13.28
N THR A 29 8.18 -5.46 12.99
CA THR A 29 9.31 -5.54 12.04
C THR A 29 8.83 -5.18 10.65
N GLY A 30 9.42 -4.16 10.05
CA GLY A 30 9.11 -3.68 8.70
C GLY A 30 10.01 -4.29 7.65
N ASP A 31 9.68 -4.01 6.40
CA ASP A 31 10.51 -4.26 5.23
C ASP A 31 10.56 -2.98 4.37
N ARG A 32 11.25 -3.02 3.25
CA ARG A 32 11.46 -1.88 2.37
C ARG A 32 11.24 -2.25 0.90
N LEU A 33 10.88 -1.25 0.10
CA LEU A 33 10.83 -1.38 -1.33
C LEU A 33 12.23 -1.16 -1.91
N ASN A 34 12.80 -2.18 -2.52
CA ASN A 34 14.19 -2.14 -3.00
C ASN A 34 14.35 -2.40 -4.49
N GLU A 35 13.32 -2.95 -5.12
CA GLU A 35 13.39 -3.33 -6.51
C GLU A 35 13.07 -2.11 -7.40
N VAL A 36 13.90 -1.89 -8.41
CA VAL A 36 13.71 -0.89 -9.48
C VAL A 36 13.59 -1.68 -10.78
N PRO A 37 12.40 -2.17 -11.13
CA PRO A 37 12.23 -3.13 -12.21
C PRO A 37 12.57 -2.58 -13.61
N TRP A 38 12.47 -1.26 -13.80
CA TRP A 38 12.61 -0.64 -15.12
C TRP A 38 13.75 0.37 -15.15
N ALA A 39 14.77 0.08 -15.96
CA ALA A 39 16.00 0.89 -16.06
C ALA A 39 15.75 2.32 -16.54
N ASP A 40 14.68 2.56 -17.29
CA ASP A 40 14.31 3.90 -17.77
C ASP A 40 13.80 4.81 -16.64
N TYR A 41 13.51 4.24 -15.46
CA TYR A 41 13.03 4.95 -14.26
C TYR A 41 13.95 4.68 -13.06
N PRO A 42 15.21 5.13 -13.12
CA PRO A 42 16.23 4.74 -12.13
C PRO A 42 16.10 5.42 -10.77
N TYR A 43 15.23 6.44 -10.65
CA TYR A 43 15.05 7.14 -9.38
C TYR A 43 14.40 6.20 -8.35
N LYS A 44 15.03 6.11 -7.20
CA LYS A 44 14.61 5.24 -6.10
C LYS A 44 14.45 6.07 -4.83
N PRO A 45 13.22 6.49 -4.47
CA PRO A 45 12.95 7.03 -3.15
C PRO A 45 13.19 5.99 -2.06
N GLU A 46 13.46 6.46 -0.84
CA GLU A 46 13.53 5.58 0.32
C GLU A 46 12.10 5.27 0.81
N VAL A 47 11.73 3.99 0.81
CA VAL A 47 10.38 3.56 1.21
C VAL A 47 10.47 2.34 2.12
N HIS A 48 9.96 2.50 3.34
CA HIS A 48 9.75 1.43 4.30
C HIS A 48 8.26 1.20 4.51
N PHE A 49 7.90 -0.04 4.83
CA PHE A 49 6.54 -0.35 5.24
C PHE A 49 6.50 -1.34 6.40
N LYS A 50 5.39 -1.34 7.10
CA LYS A 50 5.06 -2.30 8.16
C LYS A 50 3.63 -2.75 7.95
N LEU A 51 3.41 -4.05 7.98
CA LEU A 51 2.08 -4.66 7.86
C LEU A 51 1.82 -5.52 9.10
N ALA A 52 0.63 -5.37 9.66
CA ALA A 52 0.11 -6.21 10.74
C ALA A 52 -1.39 -6.38 10.59
N TYR A 53 -2.01 -7.27 11.35
CA TYR A 53 -3.45 -7.39 11.39
C TYR A 53 -3.98 -7.38 12.83
N THR A 54 -5.25 -7.02 12.97
CA THR A 54 -5.98 -6.99 14.24
C THR A 54 -7.16 -7.98 14.18
N LYS A 55 -8.03 -7.95 15.15
CA LYS A 55 -9.25 -8.76 15.14
C LYS A 55 -10.22 -8.44 13.99
N ASP A 56 -10.13 -7.22 13.41
CA ASP A 56 -11.14 -6.67 12.50
C ASP A 56 -10.56 -5.80 11.35
N SER A 57 -9.24 -5.59 11.32
CA SER A 57 -8.60 -4.76 10.29
C SER A 57 -7.15 -5.17 9.97
N LEU A 58 -6.64 -4.69 8.83
CA LEU A 58 -5.21 -4.64 8.53
C LEU A 58 -4.67 -3.25 8.88
N LEU A 59 -3.49 -3.20 9.49
CA LEU A 59 -2.72 -1.98 9.67
C LEU A 59 -1.54 -2.00 8.72
N LEU A 60 -1.45 -0.99 7.86
CA LEU A 60 -0.33 -0.81 6.94
C LEU A 60 0.22 0.60 7.10
N ARG A 61 1.49 0.72 7.47
CA ARG A 61 2.19 2.00 7.55
C ARG A 61 3.28 2.04 6.50
N TYR A 62 3.28 3.11 5.72
CA TYR A 62 4.39 3.50 4.87
C TYR A 62 5.14 4.68 5.48
N SER A 63 6.47 4.69 5.33
CA SER A 63 7.35 5.83 5.60
C SER A 63 8.17 6.07 4.34
N VAL A 64 8.04 7.25 3.77
CA VAL A 64 8.61 7.61 2.46
C VAL A 64 9.49 8.84 2.60
N ARG A 65 10.63 8.83 1.91
CA ARG A 65 11.48 9.99 1.71
C ARG A 65 11.79 10.12 0.22
N GLU A 66 11.38 11.22 -0.36
CA GLU A 66 11.45 11.47 -1.79
C GLU A 66 11.68 12.94 -2.14
N LYS A 67 12.11 13.21 -3.38
CA LYS A 67 12.43 14.58 -3.85
C LYS A 67 11.21 15.49 -3.94
N GLU A 68 10.04 14.93 -4.21
CA GLU A 68 8.80 15.68 -4.39
C GLU A 68 7.64 14.89 -3.79
N ALA A 69 6.95 15.47 -2.81
CA ALA A 69 5.69 14.96 -2.30
C ALA A 69 4.54 15.80 -2.89
N ARG A 70 3.81 15.21 -3.83
CA ARG A 70 2.72 15.87 -4.55
C ARG A 70 1.41 15.09 -4.37
N ALA A 71 0.32 15.81 -4.12
CA ALA A 71 -1.03 15.26 -4.10
C ALA A 71 -2.01 16.29 -4.68
N VAL A 72 -2.33 16.16 -5.96
CA VAL A 72 -3.30 17.02 -6.67
C VAL A 72 -4.68 16.38 -6.77
N HIS A 73 -4.74 15.06 -6.79
CA HIS A 73 -5.97 14.28 -6.77
C HIS A 73 -6.57 14.27 -5.36
N ARG A 74 -7.84 14.69 -5.24
CA ARG A 74 -8.48 14.97 -3.96
C ARG A 74 -9.77 14.19 -3.70
N ASN A 75 -10.27 13.46 -4.69
CA ASN A 75 -11.51 12.70 -4.56
C ASN A 75 -11.23 11.20 -4.53
N THR A 76 -12.04 10.47 -3.81
CA THR A 76 -12.01 9.00 -3.78
C THR A 76 -12.12 8.44 -5.20
N ASN A 77 -11.28 7.47 -5.52
CA ASN A 77 -11.14 6.84 -6.84
C ASN A 77 -10.60 7.78 -7.96
N ASP A 78 -10.08 8.96 -7.62
CA ASP A 78 -9.24 9.72 -8.56
C ASP A 78 -7.98 8.91 -8.92
N PRO A 79 -7.29 9.22 -10.03
CA PRO A 79 -6.08 8.52 -10.45
C PRO A 79 -4.85 8.89 -9.57
N VAL A 80 -4.88 8.50 -8.30
CA VAL A 80 -3.89 8.84 -7.27
C VAL A 80 -2.48 8.33 -7.56
N TYR A 81 -2.32 7.31 -8.41
CA TYR A 81 -1.03 6.79 -8.90
C TYR A 81 -0.20 7.83 -9.67
N LYS A 82 -0.84 8.91 -10.14
CA LYS A 82 -0.18 10.06 -10.79
C LYS A 82 0.50 10.99 -9.79
N ASP A 83 0.12 10.94 -8.53
CA ASP A 83 0.70 11.69 -7.41
C ASP A 83 1.83 10.89 -6.74
N SER A 84 2.39 11.42 -5.63
CA SER A 84 3.21 10.65 -4.72
C SER A 84 2.36 9.55 -4.08
N CYS A 85 2.42 8.34 -4.63
CA CYS A 85 1.50 7.25 -4.32
C CYS A 85 2.23 6.02 -3.77
N VAL A 86 1.63 5.36 -2.79
CA VAL A 86 2.01 4.03 -2.32
C VAL A 86 0.85 3.07 -2.57
N GLU A 87 1.19 1.81 -2.87
CA GLU A 87 0.19 0.83 -3.24
C GLU A 87 0.41 -0.49 -2.52
N PHE A 88 -0.68 -1.16 -2.18
CA PHE A 88 -0.70 -2.51 -1.64
C PHE A 88 -1.66 -3.37 -2.44
N PHE A 89 -1.13 -4.40 -3.10
CA PHE A 89 -1.94 -5.37 -3.83
C PHE A 89 -2.02 -6.66 -3.02
N LEU A 90 -3.24 -7.18 -2.84
CA LEU A 90 -3.52 -8.36 -2.01
C LEU A 90 -4.45 -9.33 -2.74
N SER A 91 -4.02 -10.57 -2.84
CA SER A 91 -4.80 -11.69 -3.39
C SER A 91 -4.98 -12.80 -2.36
N PHE A 92 -6.22 -13.26 -2.22
CA PHE A 92 -6.58 -14.39 -1.35
C PHE A 92 -6.59 -15.74 -2.10
N ASP A 93 -6.77 -15.73 -3.42
CA ASP A 93 -6.99 -16.91 -4.26
C ASP A 93 -5.95 -17.08 -5.39
N LYS A 94 -4.98 -16.17 -5.47
CA LYS A 94 -3.94 -16.09 -6.53
C LYS A 94 -4.49 -15.81 -7.93
N ARG A 95 -5.76 -15.45 -8.07
CA ARG A 95 -6.43 -15.14 -9.35
C ARG A 95 -6.91 -13.70 -9.40
N GLN A 96 -7.67 -13.31 -8.40
CA GLN A 96 -8.17 -11.96 -8.27
C GLN A 96 -7.48 -11.27 -7.10
N TYR A 97 -7.33 -9.97 -7.19
CA TYR A 97 -6.67 -9.18 -6.16
C TYR A 97 -7.28 -7.79 -6.03
N TYR A 98 -7.14 -7.25 -4.83
CA TYR A 98 -7.40 -5.85 -4.54
C TYR A 98 -6.12 -5.05 -4.79
N ASN A 99 -6.22 -3.91 -5.48
CA ASN A 99 -5.22 -2.87 -5.50
C ASN A 99 -5.70 -1.71 -4.65
N LEU A 100 -4.98 -1.44 -3.57
CA LEU A 100 -5.22 -0.32 -2.68
C LEU A 100 -4.12 0.70 -2.96
N GLU A 101 -4.49 1.84 -3.53
CA GLU A 101 -3.59 2.90 -3.97
C GLU A 101 -3.94 4.17 -3.20
N PHE A 102 -2.96 4.79 -2.55
CA PHE A 102 -3.18 5.97 -1.73
C PHE A 102 -2.06 6.99 -1.97
N ASN A 103 -2.43 8.24 -2.26
CA ASN A 103 -1.44 9.31 -2.35
C ASN A 103 -1.01 9.81 -0.96
N CYS A 104 0.01 10.66 -0.92
CA CYS A 104 0.58 11.21 0.31
C CYS A 104 -0.38 12.10 1.12
N ALA A 105 -1.56 12.45 0.58
CA ALA A 105 -2.65 13.12 1.29
C ALA A 105 -3.71 12.15 1.81
N GLY A 106 -3.54 10.83 1.63
CA GLY A 106 -4.48 9.81 2.10
C GLY A 106 -5.73 9.64 1.24
N VAL A 107 -5.76 10.22 0.05
CA VAL A 107 -6.83 9.97 -0.91
C VAL A 107 -6.62 8.60 -1.53
N GLY A 108 -7.67 7.78 -1.54
CA GLY A 108 -7.59 6.38 -1.96
C GLY A 108 -8.36 6.07 -3.23
N LEU A 109 -7.79 5.11 -3.98
CA LEU A 109 -8.43 4.35 -5.03
C LEU A 109 -8.32 2.87 -4.66
N ILE A 110 -9.42 2.13 -4.70
CA ILE A 110 -9.37 0.68 -4.50
C ILE A 110 -10.08 -0.01 -5.67
N GLY A 111 -9.34 -0.89 -6.34
CA GLY A 111 -9.86 -1.72 -7.40
C GLY A 111 -9.86 -3.20 -7.02
N PHE A 112 -10.71 -3.98 -7.67
CA PHE A 112 -10.78 -5.43 -7.55
C PHE A 112 -10.98 -6.09 -8.92
N GLY A 113 -10.33 -7.21 -9.14
CA GLY A 113 -10.44 -8.04 -10.35
C GLY A 113 -9.18 -8.86 -10.61
N ASP A 114 -9.09 -9.45 -11.79
CA ASP A 114 -7.91 -10.18 -12.27
C ASP A 114 -6.88 -9.24 -12.95
N SER A 115 -5.85 -9.80 -13.57
CA SER A 115 -4.82 -9.03 -14.29
C SER A 115 -5.33 -8.33 -15.56
N GLU A 116 -6.52 -8.68 -16.05
CA GLU A 116 -7.09 -8.05 -17.21
C GLU A 116 -7.77 -6.73 -16.86
N LYS A 117 -7.09 -5.61 -17.12
CA LYS A 117 -7.50 -4.25 -16.70
C LYS A 117 -8.97 -3.94 -17.01
N LYS A 118 -9.51 -4.40 -18.15
CA LYS A 118 -10.89 -4.17 -18.56
C LYS A 118 -11.95 -4.87 -17.68
N ARG A 119 -11.55 -5.88 -16.90
CA ARG A 119 -12.43 -6.62 -15.99
C ARG A 119 -12.36 -6.10 -14.57
N ARG A 120 -11.44 -5.20 -14.28
CA ARG A 120 -11.29 -4.60 -12.95
C ARG A 120 -12.36 -3.54 -12.74
N ARG A 121 -12.86 -3.47 -11.53
CA ARG A 121 -13.82 -2.44 -11.09
C ARG A 121 -13.29 -1.73 -9.86
N HIS A 122 -13.55 -0.45 -9.75
CA HIS A 122 -13.35 0.27 -8.49
C HIS A 122 -14.40 -0.16 -7.47
N LEU A 123 -14.01 -0.23 -6.22
CA LEU A 123 -14.96 -0.33 -5.12
C LEU A 123 -15.78 0.96 -5.05
N SER A 124 -16.96 0.87 -4.42
CA SER A 124 -17.77 2.07 -4.21
C SER A 124 -17.04 3.09 -3.33
N ARG A 125 -17.38 4.35 -3.47
CA ARG A 125 -16.82 5.44 -2.66
C ARG A 125 -16.95 5.14 -1.17
N GLU A 126 -18.14 4.72 -0.74
CA GLU A 126 -18.43 4.40 0.66
C GLU A 126 -17.53 3.26 1.18
N ARG A 127 -17.15 2.34 0.30
CA ARG A 127 -16.27 1.24 0.68
C ARG A 127 -14.82 1.70 0.83
N VAL A 128 -14.33 2.50 -0.10
CA VAL A 128 -12.97 3.07 -0.03
C VAL A 128 -12.82 3.97 1.20
N GLU A 129 -13.82 4.79 1.50
CA GLU A 129 -13.82 5.73 2.64
C GLU A 129 -13.92 5.05 4.01
N GLN A 130 -14.17 3.72 4.07
CA GLN A 130 -14.00 2.96 5.30
C GLN A 130 -12.52 2.77 5.69
N VAL A 131 -11.58 2.92 4.76
CA VAL A 131 -10.17 2.91 5.11
C VAL A 131 -9.84 4.20 5.85
N LYS A 132 -9.46 4.10 7.13
CA LYS A 132 -8.99 5.24 7.90
C LYS A 132 -7.53 5.50 7.49
N ALA A 133 -7.28 6.62 6.81
CA ALA A 133 -5.96 7.05 6.35
C ALA A 133 -5.47 8.22 7.20
N VAL A 134 -4.31 8.06 7.83
CA VAL A 134 -3.67 9.12 8.63
C VAL A 134 -2.34 9.47 8.00
N CYS A 135 -2.21 10.72 7.57
CA CYS A 135 -1.00 11.24 6.93
C CYS A 135 -0.23 12.13 7.88
N ARG A 136 1.09 12.00 7.87
CA ARG A 136 2.03 12.90 8.53
C ARG A 136 3.11 13.27 7.53
N ALA A 137 3.53 14.52 7.51
CA ALA A 137 4.61 14.98 6.66
C ALA A 137 5.59 15.80 7.47
N ASP A 138 6.86 15.82 7.03
CA ASP A 138 7.87 16.72 7.59
C ASP A 138 7.42 18.16 7.35
N GLU A 139 7.64 19.05 8.34
CA GLU A 139 7.30 20.48 8.24
C GLU A 139 8.14 21.20 7.17
N ALA A 140 9.34 20.69 6.89
CA ALA A 140 10.24 21.22 5.88
C ALA A 140 11.06 20.09 5.23
N PRO A 141 11.52 20.27 3.98
CA PRO A 141 12.44 19.35 3.35
C PRO A 141 13.73 19.16 4.16
N SER A 142 14.30 17.97 4.06
CA SER A 142 15.62 17.66 4.64
C SER A 142 16.73 18.54 4.03
N PRO A 143 17.93 18.61 4.62
CA PRO A 143 19.07 19.32 4.03
C PRO A 143 19.41 18.89 2.60
N ASN A 144 19.06 17.69 2.20
CA ASN A 144 19.24 17.15 0.85
C ASN A 144 18.08 17.52 -0.10
N GLY A 145 17.10 18.32 0.35
CA GLY A 145 15.94 18.72 -0.44
C GLY A 145 14.84 17.66 -0.58
N GLU A 146 14.91 16.58 0.21
CA GLU A 146 13.89 15.53 0.20
C GLU A 146 12.80 15.79 1.24
N THR A 147 11.58 15.46 0.89
CA THR A 147 10.40 15.53 1.77
C THR A 147 10.11 14.15 2.34
N GLY A 148 10.00 14.04 3.65
CA GLY A 148 9.53 12.84 4.34
C GLY A 148 8.03 12.91 4.59
N TRP A 149 7.36 11.78 4.42
CA TRP A 149 5.97 11.62 4.79
C TRP A 149 5.65 10.19 5.23
N GLU A 150 4.60 10.06 6.00
CA GLU A 150 4.09 8.79 6.48
C GLU A 150 2.60 8.67 6.19
N LEU A 151 2.18 7.46 5.88
CA LEU A 151 0.79 7.11 5.71
C LEU A 151 0.49 5.85 6.53
N LEU A 152 -0.43 5.96 7.48
CA LEU A 152 -1.01 4.83 8.18
C LEU A 152 -2.40 4.55 7.63
N LEU A 153 -2.61 3.34 7.13
CA LEU A 153 -3.89 2.83 6.68
C LEU A 153 -4.42 1.81 7.69
N ASN A 154 -5.63 2.05 8.20
CA ASN A 154 -6.38 1.07 8.98
C ASN A 154 -7.55 0.57 8.11
N ILE A 155 -7.38 -0.64 7.56
CA ILE A 155 -8.20 -1.21 6.50
C ILE A 155 -9.13 -2.26 7.11
N PRO A 156 -10.43 -1.96 7.31
CA PRO A 156 -11.35 -2.94 7.89
C PRO A 156 -11.58 -4.12 6.95
N PHE A 157 -11.86 -5.29 7.50
CA PHE A 157 -12.07 -6.50 6.70
C PHE A 157 -13.24 -6.37 5.71
N SER A 158 -14.19 -5.48 6.01
CA SER A 158 -15.32 -5.18 5.12
C SER A 158 -14.90 -4.63 3.74
N VAL A 159 -13.69 -4.08 3.60
CA VAL A 159 -13.14 -3.64 2.29
C VAL A 159 -12.97 -4.84 1.35
N PHE A 160 -12.69 -6.02 1.89
CA PHE A 160 -12.50 -7.25 1.11
C PHE A 160 -13.83 -7.97 0.83
N GLU A 161 -14.83 -7.24 0.35
CA GLU A 161 -16.22 -7.67 0.23
C GLU A 161 -16.45 -8.92 -0.64
N ALA A 162 -15.57 -9.17 -1.63
CA ALA A 162 -15.67 -10.35 -2.48
C ALA A 162 -15.24 -11.65 -1.76
N HIS A 163 -14.58 -11.58 -0.60
CA HIS A 163 -13.99 -12.74 0.08
C HIS A 163 -14.57 -13.02 1.47
N ARG A 164 -15.48 -12.20 2.00
CA ARG A 164 -16.12 -12.37 3.32
C ARG A 164 -15.13 -12.70 4.44
N ILE A 165 -14.02 -11.95 4.49
CA ILE A 165 -12.96 -12.17 5.48
C ILE A 165 -13.50 -11.84 6.88
N THR A 166 -13.35 -12.80 7.80
CA THR A 166 -13.71 -12.64 9.23
C THR A 166 -12.49 -12.73 10.15
N SER A 167 -11.37 -13.24 9.65
CA SER A 167 -10.08 -13.31 10.32
C SER A 167 -8.97 -13.48 9.32
N PHE A 168 -7.80 -12.93 9.60
CA PHE A 168 -6.57 -13.21 8.85
C PHE A 168 -5.73 -14.32 9.49
N ASN A 169 -6.02 -14.70 10.74
CA ASN A 169 -5.23 -15.71 11.46
C ASN A 169 -5.09 -17.00 10.66
N GLY A 170 -3.84 -17.42 10.43
CA GLY A 170 -3.50 -18.65 9.69
C GLY A 170 -3.66 -18.55 8.17
N LEU A 171 -4.07 -17.41 7.62
CA LEU A 171 -4.15 -17.25 6.17
C LEU A 171 -2.76 -17.13 5.53
N THR A 172 -2.63 -17.70 4.36
CA THR A 172 -1.55 -17.44 3.42
C THR A 172 -2.12 -16.75 2.20
N CYS A 173 -1.74 -15.50 2.01
CA CYS A 173 -2.13 -14.69 0.86
C CYS A 173 -0.92 -14.42 -0.04
N THR A 174 -1.15 -13.84 -1.21
CA THR A 174 -0.08 -13.27 -2.02
C THR A 174 -0.31 -11.78 -2.21
N GLY A 175 0.77 -11.01 -2.31
CA GLY A 175 0.68 -9.57 -2.47
C GLY A 175 2.00 -8.92 -2.83
N ASN A 176 1.93 -7.63 -3.13
CA ASN A 176 3.12 -6.82 -3.34
C ASN A 176 2.87 -5.39 -2.85
N PHE A 177 3.94 -4.68 -2.58
CA PHE A 177 3.93 -3.29 -2.13
C PHE A 177 4.69 -2.46 -3.14
N TYR A 178 4.19 -1.25 -3.44
CA TYR A 178 4.74 -0.41 -4.47
C TYR A 178 4.80 1.05 -4.04
N LYS A 179 5.64 1.79 -4.74
CA LYS A 179 5.68 3.25 -4.73
C LYS A 179 5.77 3.72 -6.16
N CYS A 180 4.91 4.63 -6.53
CA CYS A 180 4.93 5.27 -7.84
C CYS A 180 4.72 6.77 -7.76
N GLY A 181 4.84 7.41 -8.90
CA GLY A 181 4.60 8.81 -9.12
C GLY A 181 4.65 9.11 -10.61
N ASP A 182 3.58 8.69 -11.33
CA ASP A 182 3.58 8.67 -12.79
C ASP A 182 3.75 10.06 -13.41
N GLU A 183 3.20 11.10 -12.76
CA GLU A 183 3.25 12.50 -13.24
C GLU A 183 4.08 13.42 -12.34
N LEU A 184 4.96 12.87 -11.50
CA LEU A 184 5.95 13.66 -10.77
C LEU A 184 7.05 14.16 -11.72
N ALA A 185 7.78 15.20 -11.31
CA ALA A 185 8.91 15.72 -12.06
C ALA A 185 9.98 14.64 -12.37
N THR A 186 10.08 13.64 -11.49
CA THR A 186 10.91 12.44 -11.69
C THR A 186 10.03 11.20 -11.53
N PRO A 187 9.39 10.72 -12.61
CA PRO A 187 8.58 9.50 -12.56
C PRO A 187 9.39 8.30 -12.07
N HIS A 188 8.75 7.46 -11.25
CA HIS A 188 9.42 6.29 -10.68
C HIS A 188 8.43 5.18 -10.33
N PHE A 189 8.94 3.94 -10.34
CA PHE A 189 8.17 2.73 -10.06
C PHE A 189 9.05 1.76 -9.30
N ILE A 190 8.79 1.58 -8.02
CA ILE A 190 9.54 0.63 -7.19
C ILE A 190 8.62 -0.38 -6.54
N SER A 191 9.14 -1.58 -6.29
CA SER A 191 8.38 -2.67 -5.70
C SER A 191 9.11 -3.35 -4.55
N TRP A 192 8.36 -4.09 -3.75
CA TRP A 192 8.90 -4.97 -2.73
C TRP A 192 9.37 -6.29 -3.33
N SER A 193 8.50 -7.03 -4.02
CA SER A 193 8.86 -8.24 -4.77
C SER A 193 9.29 -7.86 -6.19
N PRO A 194 10.36 -8.47 -6.73
CA PRO A 194 10.86 -8.14 -8.05
C PRO A 194 9.84 -8.45 -9.15
N ILE A 195 9.85 -7.62 -10.19
CA ILE A 195 9.02 -7.77 -11.39
C ILE A 195 9.94 -7.92 -12.59
N ASP A 196 9.69 -8.93 -13.41
CA ASP A 196 10.34 -9.14 -14.70
C ASP A 196 9.31 -8.93 -15.82
N HIS A 197 9.20 -7.69 -16.29
CA HIS A 197 8.27 -7.30 -17.34
C HIS A 197 8.86 -6.10 -18.12
N PRO A 198 8.74 -6.05 -19.46
CA PRO A 198 9.41 -5.05 -20.28
C PRO A 198 8.90 -3.62 -20.11
N GLN A 199 7.68 -3.43 -19.63
CA GLN A 199 7.07 -2.10 -19.46
C GLN A 199 6.54 -1.93 -18.03
N PRO A 200 6.53 -0.70 -17.47
CA PRO A 200 5.95 -0.43 -16.17
C PRO A 200 4.51 -0.96 -16.04
N ASN A 201 4.34 -1.93 -15.16
CA ASN A 201 3.05 -2.53 -14.86
C ASN A 201 3.12 -3.25 -13.51
N PHE A 202 2.29 -2.84 -12.56
CA PHE A 202 2.17 -3.50 -11.26
C PHE A 202 1.10 -4.59 -11.23
N HIS A 203 0.20 -4.61 -12.22
CA HIS A 203 -0.92 -5.56 -12.31
C HIS A 203 -0.49 -6.96 -12.80
N LEU A 204 0.53 -7.53 -12.17
CA LEU A 204 1.18 -8.80 -12.52
C LEU A 204 1.23 -9.71 -11.28
N PRO A 205 0.11 -10.40 -10.95
CA PRO A 205 0.02 -11.21 -9.72
C PRO A 205 1.00 -12.39 -9.68
N GLU A 206 1.56 -12.82 -10.80
CA GLU A 206 2.62 -13.84 -10.86
C GLU A 206 3.92 -13.41 -10.17
N PHE A 207 4.14 -12.09 -9.96
CA PHE A 207 5.30 -11.55 -9.25
C PHE A 207 5.00 -11.17 -7.78
N PHE A 208 3.83 -11.51 -7.26
CA PHE A 208 3.52 -11.27 -5.87
C PHE A 208 4.35 -12.17 -4.94
N GLY A 209 4.71 -11.64 -3.78
CA GLY A 209 5.30 -12.41 -2.69
C GLY A 209 4.25 -13.08 -1.81
N GLU A 210 4.69 -13.95 -0.90
CA GLU A 210 3.82 -14.59 0.10
C GLU A 210 3.67 -13.72 1.35
N LEU A 211 2.44 -13.63 1.86
CA LEU A 211 2.08 -12.97 3.11
C LEU A 211 1.51 -14.03 4.06
N LEU A 212 2.21 -14.29 5.15
CA LEU A 212 1.87 -15.31 6.14
C LEU A 212 1.32 -14.62 7.40
N PHE A 213 0.04 -14.75 7.64
CA PHE A 213 -0.64 -14.13 8.79
C PHE A 213 -0.59 -15.07 10.01
N GLN A 214 0.09 -14.65 11.09
CA GLN A 214 0.37 -15.46 12.29
C GLN A 214 0.06 -14.71 13.59
#